data_03716db006c9c4c562a287f564532e42
#
_entry.id   03716db006c9c4c562a287f564532e42
#
_cell.length_a   1.000
_cell.length_b   1.000
_cell.length_c   1.000
_cell.angle_alpha   90.00
_cell.angle_beta   90.00
_cell.angle_gamma   90.00
#
_symmetry.space_group_name_H-M   'P 1'
#
loop_
_entity.id
_entity.type
_entity.pdbx_description
1 polymer ?
#
loop_
_entity_poly.entity_id
_entity_poly.type
_entity_poly.pdbx_seq_one_letter_code
_entity_poly.pdbx_strand_id
1 'polypeptide(L)'
;MPAGRKPKTREDKILSGTLQPCRDNKDRPVVDIVIVAGPPPVMLSSSAKKVWDWVVPLLIEPGIYTKMDEITICSFCEEYALYWEFKELTRNKYRIVKGKKELKKDELKEMHNAYIRWSKIAIEFGFTPVARERIKVKKPNKGDGILDRLLK
;
A
#
# COMPACT_ATOMS: atom_id res chain seq x y z
N MET A 1 -7.85 22.80 -8.05
CA MET A 1 -8.02 22.25 -9.41
C MET A 1 -8.27 20.75 -9.29
N PRO A 2 -9.23 20.16 -10.02
CA PRO A 2 -9.39 18.71 -10.03
C PRO A 2 -8.11 18.09 -10.59
N ALA A 3 -7.57 17.10 -9.89
CA ALA A 3 -6.40 16.37 -10.35
C ALA A 3 -6.76 15.66 -11.68
N GLY A 4 -5.97 15.89 -12.73
CA GLY A 4 -6.13 15.23 -14.00
C GLY A 4 -5.96 13.70 -13.89
N ARG A 5 -6.30 12.97 -14.95
CA ARG A 5 -6.11 11.51 -15.00
C ARG A 5 -4.63 11.16 -14.80
N LYS A 6 -4.36 10.19 -13.92
CA LYS A 6 -2.99 9.67 -13.74
C LYS A 6 -2.37 9.27 -15.08
N PRO A 7 -1.08 9.59 -15.32
CA PRO A 7 -0.42 9.25 -16.58
C PRO A 7 -0.36 7.72 -16.75
N LYS A 8 -0.48 7.26 -18.00
CA LYS A 8 -0.30 5.85 -18.35
C LYS A 8 1.16 5.43 -18.12
N THR A 9 1.36 4.16 -17.77
CA THR A 9 2.71 3.60 -17.66
C THR A 9 3.41 3.59 -19.03
N ARG A 10 4.75 3.48 -19.05
CA ARG A 10 5.50 3.39 -20.32
C ARG A 10 5.06 2.21 -21.18
N GLU A 11 4.84 1.08 -20.53
CA GLU A 11 4.44 -0.16 -21.19
C GLU A 11 3.04 -0.05 -21.78
N ASP A 12 2.10 0.63 -21.08
CA ASP A 12 0.78 0.92 -21.64
C ASP A 12 0.86 1.87 -22.83
N LYS A 13 1.82 2.80 -22.82
CA LYS A 13 2.08 3.70 -23.95
C LYS A 13 2.70 2.96 -25.14
N ILE A 14 3.58 1.98 -24.90
CA ILE A 14 4.15 1.11 -25.94
C ILE A 14 3.03 0.27 -26.56
N LEU A 15 2.25 -0.43 -25.74
CA LEU A 15 1.15 -1.27 -26.21
C LEU A 15 0.07 -0.50 -26.99
N SER A 16 -0.20 0.74 -26.58
CA SER A 16 -1.17 1.61 -27.26
C SER A 16 -0.55 2.41 -28.42
N GLY A 17 0.73 2.23 -28.74
CA GLY A 17 1.42 2.98 -29.80
C GLY A 17 1.55 4.47 -29.53
N THR A 18 1.33 4.91 -28.30
CA THR A 18 1.32 6.35 -27.92
C THR A 18 2.61 6.79 -27.23
N LEU A 19 3.64 5.95 -27.20
CA LEU A 19 4.93 6.31 -26.63
C LEU A 19 5.62 7.35 -27.52
N GLN A 20 5.89 8.52 -26.95
CA GLN A 20 6.70 9.55 -27.61
C GLN A 20 8.15 9.44 -27.10
N PRO A 21 9.14 9.13 -27.95
CA PRO A 21 10.54 8.94 -27.56
C PRO A 21 11.14 10.15 -26.82
N CYS A 22 10.74 11.37 -27.21
CA CYS A 22 11.20 12.61 -26.59
C CYS A 22 10.65 12.84 -25.16
N ARG A 23 9.59 12.13 -24.77
CA ARG A 23 8.99 12.19 -23.42
C ARG A 23 9.23 10.92 -22.62
N ASP A 24 10.00 9.98 -23.17
CA ASP A 24 10.35 8.75 -22.46
C ASP A 24 11.54 8.99 -21.54
N ASN A 25 11.31 8.83 -20.22
CA ASN A 25 12.40 8.90 -19.26
C ASN A 25 13.20 7.60 -19.30
N LYS A 26 14.35 7.64 -20.01
CA LYS A 26 15.28 6.49 -20.13
C LYS A 26 16.03 6.21 -18.84
N ASP A 27 16.21 7.23 -18.00
CA ASP A 27 17.00 7.18 -16.76
C ASP A 27 16.12 6.92 -15.53
N ARG A 28 15.09 6.10 -15.69
CA ARG A 28 14.24 5.74 -14.56
C ARG A 28 15.02 4.91 -13.55
N PRO A 29 14.91 5.23 -12.25
CA PRO A 29 15.53 4.41 -11.23
C PRO A 29 14.97 2.98 -11.30
N VAL A 30 15.85 2.01 -11.38
CA VAL A 30 15.52 0.60 -11.23
C VAL A 30 15.68 0.30 -9.74
N VAL A 31 14.59 -0.07 -9.09
CA VAL A 31 14.59 -0.41 -7.67
C VAL A 31 14.52 -1.93 -7.55
N ASP A 32 15.38 -2.47 -6.68
CA ASP A 32 15.43 -3.91 -6.42
C ASP A 32 14.20 -4.34 -5.59
N ILE A 33 13.64 -5.48 -5.99
CA ILE A 33 12.51 -6.11 -5.28
C ILE A 33 13.04 -6.74 -4.00
N VAL A 34 12.35 -6.51 -2.89
CA VAL A 34 12.64 -7.18 -1.62
C VAL A 34 12.06 -8.59 -1.65
N ILE A 35 12.89 -9.59 -1.40
CA ILE A 35 12.50 -11.01 -1.46
C ILE A 35 12.13 -11.56 -0.08
N VAL A 36 12.63 -10.94 1.00
CA VAL A 36 12.39 -11.39 2.37
C VAL A 36 11.85 -10.24 3.21
N ALA A 37 10.78 -10.49 3.94
CA ALA A 37 10.22 -9.52 4.87
C ALA A 37 11.22 -9.21 5.99
N GLY A 38 11.55 -7.94 6.15
CA GLY A 38 12.26 -7.46 7.33
C GLY A 38 11.34 -7.35 8.55
N PRO A 39 11.89 -7.22 9.76
CA PRO A 39 11.10 -6.95 10.94
C PRO A 39 10.34 -5.62 10.80
N PRO A 40 9.19 -5.47 11.48
CA PRO A 40 8.45 -4.22 11.45
C PRO A 40 9.30 -3.06 12.00
N PRO A 41 9.28 -1.88 11.35
CA PRO A 41 10.00 -0.71 11.83
C PRO A 41 9.63 -0.35 13.27
N VAL A 42 10.62 0.07 14.06
CA VAL A 42 10.47 0.33 15.51
C VAL A 42 9.42 1.43 15.78
N MET A 43 9.30 2.39 14.87
CA MET A 43 8.38 3.53 14.99
C MET A 43 6.89 3.16 14.88
N LEU A 44 6.55 1.98 14.38
CA LEU A 44 5.16 1.55 14.25
C LEU A 44 4.55 1.26 15.63
N SER A 45 3.28 1.63 15.78
CA SER A 45 2.46 1.24 16.93
C SER A 45 2.33 -0.29 17.04
N SER A 46 1.97 -0.80 18.21
CA SER A 46 1.81 -2.25 18.43
C SER A 46 0.73 -2.86 17.52
N SER A 47 -0.33 -2.12 17.24
CA SER A 47 -1.40 -2.52 16.33
C SER A 47 -0.93 -2.51 14.88
N ALA A 48 -0.18 -1.46 14.48
CA ALA A 48 0.35 -1.35 13.13
C ALA A 48 1.43 -2.40 12.82
N LYS A 49 2.24 -2.82 13.80
CA LYS A 49 3.20 -3.93 13.64
C LYS A 49 2.51 -5.24 13.25
N LYS A 50 1.36 -5.55 13.84
CA LYS A 50 0.57 -6.73 13.46
C LYS A 50 0.07 -6.64 12.02
N VAL A 51 -0.31 -5.43 11.58
CA VAL A 51 -0.72 -5.19 10.18
C VAL A 51 0.47 -5.35 9.24
N TRP A 52 1.66 -4.86 9.61
CA TRP A 52 2.89 -5.03 8.87
C TRP A 52 3.23 -6.50 8.63
N ASP A 53 3.25 -7.30 9.72
CA ASP A 53 3.55 -8.72 9.65
C ASP A 53 2.57 -9.51 8.76
N TRP A 54 1.34 -9.01 8.62
CA TRP A 54 0.34 -9.59 7.75
C TRP A 54 0.47 -9.11 6.30
N VAL A 55 0.68 -7.81 6.07
CA VAL A 55 0.57 -7.19 4.73
C VAL A 55 1.84 -7.33 3.92
N VAL A 56 3.01 -7.16 4.54
CA VAL A 56 4.30 -7.18 3.81
C VAL A 56 4.56 -8.48 3.08
N PRO A 57 4.33 -9.67 3.67
CA PRO A 57 4.44 -10.93 2.93
C PRO A 57 3.57 -11.00 1.68
N LEU A 58 2.33 -10.47 1.73
CA LEU A 58 1.41 -10.42 0.59
C LEU A 58 1.88 -9.53 -0.56
N LEU A 59 2.75 -8.56 -0.28
CA LEU A 59 3.36 -7.69 -1.30
C LEU A 59 4.68 -8.25 -1.85
N ILE A 60 5.38 -9.04 -1.04
CA ILE A 60 6.64 -9.70 -1.44
C ILE A 60 6.35 -10.85 -2.39
N GLU A 61 5.37 -11.69 -2.10
CA GLU A 61 5.03 -12.87 -2.91
C GLU A 61 4.86 -12.54 -4.40
N PRO A 62 4.05 -11.54 -4.80
CA PRO A 62 3.94 -11.13 -6.20
C PRO A 62 5.11 -10.25 -6.69
N GLY A 63 6.11 -9.92 -5.86
CA GLY A 63 7.25 -9.09 -6.22
C GLY A 63 6.90 -7.60 -6.41
N ILE A 64 5.96 -7.09 -5.64
CA ILE A 64 5.53 -5.69 -5.70
C ILE A 64 6.35 -4.82 -4.74
N TYR A 65 6.78 -5.40 -3.61
CA TYR A 65 7.43 -4.67 -2.52
C TYR A 65 8.88 -4.33 -2.82
N THR A 66 9.22 -3.06 -2.65
CA THR A 66 10.60 -2.56 -2.73
C THR A 66 10.99 -1.84 -1.44
N LYS A 67 12.30 -1.66 -1.21
CA LYS A 67 12.79 -0.94 -0.02
C LYS A 67 12.29 0.51 0.05
N MET A 68 12.02 1.14 -1.09
CA MET A 68 11.48 2.51 -1.15
C MET A 68 10.02 2.59 -0.69
N ASP A 69 9.29 1.47 -0.77
CA ASP A 69 7.87 1.43 -0.40
C ASP A 69 7.67 1.33 1.12
N GLU A 70 8.74 1.05 1.88
CA GLU A 70 8.69 0.85 3.33
C GLU A 70 7.97 1.99 4.06
N ILE A 71 8.30 3.25 3.75
CA ILE A 71 7.69 4.44 4.38
C ILE A 71 6.18 4.50 4.08
N THR A 72 5.80 4.22 2.84
CA THR A 72 4.40 4.25 2.42
C THR A 72 3.61 3.12 3.06
N ILE A 73 4.20 1.93 3.19
CA ILE A 73 3.58 0.79 3.87
C ILE A 73 3.49 1.03 5.38
N CYS A 74 4.46 1.69 6.01
CA CYS A 74 4.33 2.12 7.41
C CYS A 74 3.09 3.01 7.60
N SER A 75 2.91 4.01 6.73
CA SER A 75 1.74 4.89 6.76
C SER A 75 0.45 4.11 6.56
N PHE A 76 0.43 3.15 5.63
CA PHE A 76 -0.72 2.26 5.43
C PHE A 76 -1.05 1.47 6.71
N CYS A 77 -0.04 0.88 7.36
CA CYS A 77 -0.22 0.06 8.56
C CYS A 77 -0.80 0.88 9.72
N GLU A 78 -0.30 2.12 9.94
CA GLU A 78 -0.83 3.01 10.98
C GLU A 78 -2.27 3.41 10.69
N GLU A 79 -2.58 3.83 9.46
CA GLU A 79 -3.93 4.27 9.10
C GLU A 79 -4.95 3.12 9.12
N TYR A 80 -4.52 1.92 8.76
CA TYR A 80 -5.37 0.72 8.84
C TYR A 80 -5.62 0.32 10.29
N ALA A 81 -4.59 0.35 11.14
CA ALA A 81 -4.74 0.09 12.58
C ALA A 81 -5.67 1.12 13.23
N LEU A 82 -5.47 2.41 12.93
CA LEU A 82 -6.28 3.52 13.43
C LEU A 82 -7.76 3.37 13.01
N TYR A 83 -8.02 2.96 11.76
CA TYR A 83 -9.39 2.68 11.30
C TYR A 83 -10.07 1.63 12.18
N TRP A 84 -9.38 0.54 12.52
CA TRP A 84 -9.95 -0.52 13.33
C TRP A 84 -10.15 -0.10 14.78
N GLU A 85 -9.26 0.71 15.35
CA GLU A 85 -9.43 1.30 16.69
C GLU A 85 -10.69 2.17 16.76
N PHE A 86 -10.85 3.09 15.83
CA PHE A 86 -12.07 3.92 15.77
C PHE A 86 -13.31 3.11 15.42
N LYS A 87 -13.19 2.07 14.61
CA LYS A 87 -14.30 1.17 14.30
C LYS A 87 -14.79 0.45 15.56
N GLU A 88 -13.89 -0.02 16.41
CA GLU A 88 -14.26 -0.64 17.68
C GLU A 88 -14.87 0.39 18.65
N LEU A 89 -14.27 1.57 18.77
CA LEU A 89 -14.82 2.67 19.57
C LEU A 89 -16.23 3.10 19.11
N THR A 90 -16.51 3.02 17.83
CA THR A 90 -17.79 3.40 17.22
C THR A 90 -18.75 2.23 17.02
N ARG A 91 -18.41 1.01 17.43
CA ARG A 91 -19.29 -0.16 17.38
C ARG A 91 -20.64 0.14 18.02
N ASN A 92 -20.62 0.85 19.17
CA ASN A 92 -21.79 1.56 19.69
C ASN A 92 -21.71 3.03 19.26
N LYS A 93 -22.50 3.43 18.25
CA LYS A 93 -22.48 4.79 17.66
C LYS A 93 -22.77 5.92 18.64
N TYR A 94 -23.27 5.59 19.83
CA TYR A 94 -23.65 6.57 20.84
C TYR A 94 -22.87 6.39 22.12
N ARG A 95 -22.62 7.50 22.82
CA ARG A 95 -22.12 7.54 24.20
C ARG A 95 -23.18 8.20 25.09
N ILE A 96 -23.15 7.91 26.38
CA ILE A 96 -24.00 8.57 27.36
C ILE A 96 -23.19 9.66 28.05
N VAL A 97 -23.57 10.92 27.86
CA VAL A 97 -22.92 12.07 28.50
C VAL A 97 -23.98 12.79 29.32
N LYS A 98 -23.74 12.91 30.65
CA LYS A 98 -24.70 13.55 31.60
C LYS A 98 -26.15 13.01 31.45
N GLY A 99 -26.29 11.69 31.27
CA GLY A 99 -27.58 11.03 31.10
C GLY A 99 -28.25 11.20 29.73
N LYS A 100 -27.63 11.93 28.80
CA LYS A 100 -28.13 12.09 27.42
C LYS A 100 -27.34 11.23 26.45
N LYS A 101 -28.03 10.70 25.44
CA LYS A 101 -27.45 9.89 24.36
C LYS A 101 -26.87 10.81 23.29
N GLU A 102 -25.55 10.82 23.16
CA GLU A 102 -24.83 11.62 22.17
C GLU A 102 -24.19 10.75 21.10
N LEU A 103 -24.24 11.19 19.84
CA LEU A 103 -23.55 10.53 18.73
C LEU A 103 -22.04 10.81 18.83
N LYS A 104 -21.23 9.78 18.65
CA LYS A 104 -19.76 9.85 18.56
C LYS A 104 -19.32 10.43 17.21
N LYS A 105 -19.59 11.70 16.96
CA LYS A 105 -19.36 12.36 15.66
C LYS A 105 -17.89 12.42 15.28
N ASP A 106 -17.03 12.76 16.25
CA ASP A 106 -15.60 12.95 16.00
C ASP A 106 -14.93 11.60 15.72
N GLU A 107 -15.25 10.59 16.52
CA GLU A 107 -14.73 9.23 16.32
C GLU A 107 -15.21 8.63 14.98
N LEU A 108 -16.45 8.87 14.60
CA LEU A 108 -17.00 8.44 13.29
C LEU A 108 -16.31 9.15 12.14
N LYS A 109 -16.00 10.45 12.29
CA LYS A 109 -15.29 11.25 11.30
C LYS A 109 -13.86 10.75 11.14
N GLU A 110 -13.14 10.52 12.23
CA GLU A 110 -11.77 10.01 12.17
C GLU A 110 -11.71 8.57 11.59
N MET A 111 -12.66 7.72 11.94
CA MET A 111 -12.79 6.40 11.30
C MET A 111 -12.93 6.53 9.77
N HIS A 112 -13.77 7.45 9.31
CA HIS A 112 -13.96 7.69 7.87
C HIS A 112 -12.71 8.27 7.20
N ASN A 113 -12.04 9.22 7.87
CA ASN A 113 -10.80 9.81 7.38
C ASN A 113 -9.70 8.75 7.25
N ALA A 114 -9.51 7.92 8.27
CA ALA A 114 -8.55 6.82 8.25
C ALA A 114 -8.87 5.84 7.12
N TYR A 115 -10.15 5.49 6.92
CA TYR A 115 -10.58 4.66 5.77
C TYR A 115 -10.16 5.26 4.44
N ILE A 116 -10.38 6.56 4.22
CA ILE A 116 -10.01 7.24 2.98
C ILE A 116 -8.49 7.21 2.77
N ARG A 117 -7.71 7.44 3.84
CA ARG A 117 -6.25 7.49 3.76
C ARG A 117 -5.67 6.11 3.42
N TRP A 118 -5.98 5.07 4.20
CA TRP A 118 -5.43 3.73 3.91
C TRP A 118 -5.94 3.14 2.60
N SER A 119 -7.20 3.38 2.21
CA SER A 119 -7.75 2.84 0.97
C SER A 119 -7.09 3.41 -0.29
N LYS A 120 -6.67 4.68 -0.26
CA LYS A 120 -5.89 5.28 -1.35
C LYS A 120 -4.55 4.58 -1.52
N ILE A 121 -3.83 4.32 -0.43
CA ILE A 121 -2.55 3.61 -0.46
C ILE A 121 -2.76 2.17 -0.94
N ALA A 122 -3.78 1.49 -0.43
CA ALA A 122 -4.13 0.12 -0.83
C ALA A 122 -4.34 -0.03 -2.35
N ILE A 123 -4.96 0.96 -2.99
CA ILE A 123 -5.16 0.96 -4.45
C ILE A 123 -3.81 1.06 -5.18
N GLU A 124 -2.87 1.87 -4.70
CA GLU A 124 -1.55 1.99 -5.33
C GLU A 124 -0.77 0.66 -5.29
N PHE A 125 -0.91 -0.11 -4.23
CA PHE A 125 -0.28 -1.43 -4.07
C PHE A 125 -1.11 -2.60 -4.63
N GLY A 126 -2.20 -2.33 -5.34
CA GLY A 126 -2.97 -3.37 -6.02
C GLY A 126 -3.82 -4.25 -5.11
N PHE A 127 -4.25 -3.78 -3.94
CA PHE A 127 -5.13 -4.55 -3.06
C PHE A 127 -6.55 -4.75 -3.62
N THR A 128 -6.91 -4.04 -4.67
CA THR A 128 -8.16 -4.29 -5.40
C THR A 128 -7.91 -5.05 -6.70
N PRO A 129 -8.88 -5.86 -7.19
CA PRO A 129 -8.72 -6.59 -8.46
C PRO A 129 -8.36 -5.67 -9.63
N VAL A 130 -9.07 -4.55 -9.78
CA VAL A 130 -8.82 -3.57 -10.85
C VAL A 130 -7.45 -2.90 -10.73
N ALA A 131 -6.99 -2.66 -9.50
CA ALA A 131 -5.66 -2.09 -9.29
C ALA A 131 -4.56 -3.10 -9.63
N ARG A 132 -4.75 -4.40 -9.30
CA ARG A 132 -3.79 -5.47 -9.66
C ARG A 132 -3.58 -5.60 -11.17
N GLU A 133 -4.61 -5.45 -11.98
CA GLU A 133 -4.48 -5.48 -13.45
C GLU A 133 -3.55 -4.40 -14.00
N ARG A 134 -3.36 -3.30 -13.25
CA ARG A 134 -2.49 -2.17 -13.64
C ARG A 134 -1.06 -2.33 -13.18
N ILE A 135 -0.81 -3.24 -12.23
CA ILE A 135 0.53 -3.49 -11.70
C ILE A 135 1.20 -4.55 -12.56
N LYS A 136 2.28 -4.18 -13.22
CA LYS A 136 3.12 -5.12 -13.96
C LYS A 136 4.31 -5.51 -13.09
N VAL A 137 4.31 -6.73 -12.64
CA VAL A 137 5.40 -7.31 -11.85
C VAL A 137 6.42 -7.89 -12.81
N LYS A 138 7.70 -7.53 -12.66
CA LYS A 138 8.78 -8.26 -13.31
C LYS A 138 8.83 -9.66 -12.66
N LYS A 139 8.49 -10.69 -13.41
CA LYS A 139 8.74 -12.06 -12.94
C LYS A 139 10.24 -12.18 -12.68
N PRO A 140 10.67 -12.64 -11.49
CA PRO A 140 12.08 -12.95 -11.28
C PRO A 140 12.52 -13.93 -12.38
N ASN A 141 13.63 -13.62 -13.04
CA ASN A 141 14.19 -14.55 -14.02
C ASN A 141 14.36 -15.90 -13.33
N LYS A 142 13.83 -16.96 -13.95
CA LYS A 142 13.96 -18.34 -13.42
C LYS A 142 15.41 -18.80 -13.21
N GLY A 143 16.42 -18.00 -13.61
CA GLY A 143 17.85 -18.25 -13.45
C GLY A 143 18.50 -17.57 -12.23
N ASP A 144 17.79 -16.69 -11.50
CA ASP A 144 18.34 -16.00 -10.31
C ASP A 144 17.94 -16.68 -8.98
N GLY A 145 17.68 -17.96 -9.02
CA GLY A 145 17.43 -18.75 -7.81
C GLY A 145 18.61 -18.67 -6.85
N ILE A 146 18.29 -18.58 -5.54
CA ILE A 146 19.30 -18.59 -4.45
C ILE A 146 20.30 -19.74 -4.61
N LEU A 147 19.86 -20.86 -5.20
CA LEU A 147 20.70 -22.04 -5.52
C LEU A 147 21.80 -21.72 -6.56
N ASP A 148 21.52 -20.91 -7.58
CA ASP A 148 22.54 -20.54 -8.60
C ASP A 148 23.58 -19.54 -8.07
N ARG A 149 23.24 -18.77 -7.02
CA ARG A 149 24.19 -17.89 -6.32
C ARG A 149 25.06 -18.62 -5.30
N LEU A 150 24.59 -19.77 -4.78
CA LEU A 150 25.33 -20.58 -3.80
C LEU A 150 26.23 -21.62 -4.47
N LEU A 151 26.05 -21.88 -5.78
CA LEU A 151 26.85 -22.85 -6.54
C LEU A 151 27.90 -22.19 -7.44
N LYS A 152 28.09 -20.87 -7.36
CA LYS A 152 29.20 -20.13 -7.97
C LYS A 152 30.18 -19.64 -6.88
#